data_e55fffa3e321d05b65b2dc35621f1472
#
_entry.id   e55fffa3e321d05b65b2dc35621f1472
#
_cell.length_a   1.000
_cell.length_b   1.000
_cell.length_c   1.000
_cell.angle_alpha   90.00
_cell.angle_beta   90.00
_cell.angle_gamma   90.00
#
_symmetry.space_group_name_H-M   'P 1'
#
loop_
_entity.id
_entity.type
_entity.pdbx_description
1 polymer ?
#
loop_
_entity_poly.entity_id
_entity_poly.type
_entity_poly.pdbx_seq_one_letter_code
_entity_poly.pdbx_strand_id
1 'polypeptide(L)'
;MERNKFKIVLLATFVLIVANGIAQKTNEFSVKQTVDYGLKNSVQVKNALIDIKSQQQTNREITANAYPQISGSLGATHYFDIPVQTLPNFISPATYQVLVDEGVKNGSGGTITMPNGGDFGVLAAQFGSPWTANASLDLSQILFDGQVFVGLQARSAALDLAKKTAEVTQEQIKANIYKIYYQLVVGKKQLTSIDANIDRFTKLLHDTKEIYKNGFAEKLDVDKVQVTLNNLQTEKEKIQNQLEAGNAGLKFLINM
;
A
#
# COMPACT_ATOMS: atom_id res chain seq x y z
N MET A 1 -59.06 -21.04 3.88
CA MET A 1 -58.68 -21.15 2.45
C MET A 1 -57.65 -20.12 2.01
N GLU A 2 -57.58 -18.97 2.64
CA GLU A 2 -56.64 -17.88 2.31
C GLU A 2 -55.18 -18.11 2.71
N ARG A 3 -54.95 -18.80 3.84
CA ARG A 3 -53.59 -19.06 4.37
C ARG A 3 -52.71 -19.95 3.46
N ASN A 4 -53.35 -20.84 2.66
CA ASN A 4 -52.63 -21.66 1.71
C ASN A 4 -52.28 -20.92 0.40
N LYS A 5 -53.11 -19.96 -0.01
CA LYS A 5 -52.83 -19.12 -1.16
C LYS A 5 -51.60 -18.20 -0.93
N PHE A 6 -51.47 -17.69 0.30
CA PHE A 6 -50.31 -16.86 0.69
C PHE A 6 -48.99 -17.67 0.69
N LYS A 7 -49.02 -18.92 1.16
CA LYS A 7 -47.84 -19.82 1.11
C LYS A 7 -47.43 -20.19 -0.31
N ILE A 8 -48.40 -20.40 -1.21
CA ILE A 8 -48.12 -20.72 -2.63
C ILE A 8 -47.54 -19.50 -3.35
N VAL A 9 -48.05 -18.29 -3.07
CA VAL A 9 -47.50 -17.05 -3.63
C VAL A 9 -46.07 -16.77 -3.11
N LEU A 10 -45.81 -17.04 -1.82
CA LEU A 10 -44.49 -16.86 -1.23
C LEU A 10 -43.47 -17.88 -1.79
N LEU A 11 -43.90 -19.13 -2.03
CA LEU A 11 -43.07 -20.17 -2.64
C LEU A 11 -42.77 -19.84 -4.13
N ALA A 12 -43.77 -19.34 -4.87
CA ALA A 12 -43.61 -18.94 -6.27
C ALA A 12 -42.69 -17.74 -6.43
N THR A 13 -42.76 -16.75 -5.53
CA THR A 13 -41.81 -15.59 -5.52
C THR A 13 -40.39 -16.03 -5.16
N PHE A 14 -40.23 -17.00 -4.24
CA PHE A 14 -38.90 -17.51 -3.90
C PHE A 14 -38.25 -18.27 -5.06
N VAL A 15 -39.03 -19.08 -5.81
CA VAL A 15 -38.58 -19.81 -7.01
C VAL A 15 -38.19 -18.83 -8.13
N LEU A 16 -38.93 -17.74 -8.32
CA LEU A 16 -38.61 -16.69 -9.33
C LEU A 16 -37.32 -15.90 -9.01
N ILE A 17 -36.99 -15.71 -7.75
CA ILE A 17 -35.75 -15.04 -7.33
C ILE A 17 -34.53 -15.94 -7.55
N VAL A 18 -34.66 -17.25 -7.35
CA VAL A 18 -33.56 -18.21 -7.56
C VAL A 18 -33.26 -18.46 -9.04
N ALA A 19 -34.26 -18.31 -9.93
CA ALA A 19 -34.08 -18.53 -11.37
C ALA A 19 -33.24 -17.46 -12.08
N ASN A 20 -33.03 -16.30 -11.47
CA ASN A 20 -32.19 -15.23 -12.07
C ASN A 20 -30.70 -15.31 -11.73
N GLY A 21 -30.26 -16.33 -10.97
CA GLY A 21 -28.91 -16.43 -10.42
C GLY A 21 -27.87 -17.16 -11.27
N ILE A 22 -28.21 -17.77 -12.41
CA ILE A 22 -27.27 -18.65 -13.15
C ILE A 22 -27.27 -18.31 -14.65
N ALA A 23 -26.90 -17.10 -15.00
CA ALA A 23 -26.41 -16.82 -16.33
C ALA A 23 -24.94 -16.36 -16.21
N GLN A 24 -24.02 -17.30 -15.94
CA GLN A 24 -22.61 -17.06 -16.23
C GLN A 24 -22.50 -16.85 -17.73
N LYS A 25 -22.42 -15.58 -18.16
CA LYS A 25 -22.06 -15.25 -19.53
C LYS A 25 -20.66 -15.82 -19.78
N THR A 26 -20.58 -16.88 -20.56
CA THR A 26 -19.32 -17.33 -21.16
C THR A 26 -18.88 -16.25 -22.15
N ASN A 27 -18.00 -15.38 -21.71
CA ASN A 27 -17.41 -14.37 -22.58
C ASN A 27 -16.30 -15.05 -23.39
N GLU A 28 -16.57 -15.35 -24.63
CA GLU A 28 -15.54 -15.81 -25.57
C GLU A 28 -14.82 -14.57 -26.13
N PHE A 29 -13.61 -14.34 -25.65
CA PHE A 29 -12.77 -13.26 -26.15
C PHE A 29 -11.73 -13.79 -27.14
N SER A 30 -11.60 -13.10 -28.26
CA SER A 30 -10.40 -13.24 -29.09
C SER A 30 -9.18 -12.70 -28.33
N VAL A 31 -7.99 -13.10 -28.77
CA VAL A 31 -6.74 -12.62 -28.12
C VAL A 31 -6.66 -11.09 -28.11
N LYS A 32 -7.07 -10.42 -29.19
CA LYS A 32 -7.08 -8.96 -29.28
C LYS A 32 -8.06 -8.35 -28.28
N GLN A 33 -9.28 -8.88 -28.21
CA GLN A 33 -10.28 -8.43 -27.24
C GLN A 33 -9.82 -8.63 -25.78
N THR A 34 -9.14 -9.74 -25.50
CA THR A 34 -8.58 -10.02 -24.17
C THR A 34 -7.50 -9.00 -23.80
N VAL A 35 -6.62 -8.65 -24.75
CA VAL A 35 -5.59 -7.63 -24.55
C VAL A 35 -6.22 -6.26 -24.32
N ASP A 36 -7.14 -5.84 -25.19
CA ASP A 36 -7.80 -4.53 -25.08
C ASP A 36 -8.57 -4.41 -23.77
N TYR A 37 -9.27 -5.48 -23.36
CA TYR A 37 -9.96 -5.54 -22.08
C TYR A 37 -8.99 -5.46 -20.89
N GLY A 38 -7.90 -6.23 -20.94
CA GLY A 38 -6.87 -6.26 -19.91
C GLY A 38 -6.16 -4.91 -19.74
N LEU A 39 -5.76 -4.27 -20.83
CA LEU A 39 -5.14 -2.94 -20.78
C LEU A 39 -6.08 -1.88 -20.17
N LYS A 40 -7.39 -2.02 -20.39
CA LYS A 40 -8.40 -1.09 -19.86
C LYS A 40 -8.73 -1.36 -18.38
N ASN A 41 -8.72 -2.61 -17.95
CA ASN A 41 -9.29 -3.02 -16.66
C ASN A 41 -8.26 -3.51 -15.65
N SER A 42 -7.07 -3.96 -16.08
CA SER A 42 -6.02 -4.46 -15.18
C SER A 42 -5.68 -3.45 -14.10
N VAL A 43 -5.62 -3.94 -12.85
CA VAL A 43 -5.27 -3.14 -11.68
C VAL A 43 -3.85 -2.56 -11.81
N GLN A 44 -2.92 -3.32 -12.38
CA GLN A 44 -1.54 -2.89 -12.56
C GLN A 44 -1.44 -1.69 -13.51
N VAL A 45 -2.18 -1.70 -14.62
CA VAL A 45 -2.24 -0.56 -15.55
C VAL A 45 -2.90 0.65 -14.90
N LYS A 46 -4.00 0.44 -14.17
CA LYS A 46 -4.67 1.53 -13.43
C LYS A 46 -3.75 2.17 -12.39
N ASN A 47 -3.00 1.35 -11.64
CA ASN A 47 -2.02 1.86 -10.67
C ASN A 47 -0.92 2.68 -11.38
N ALA A 48 -0.35 2.18 -12.47
CA ALA A 48 0.65 2.92 -13.23
C ALA A 48 0.13 4.28 -13.76
N LEU A 49 -1.16 4.36 -14.13
CA LEU A 49 -1.79 5.63 -14.50
C LEU A 49 -2.03 6.55 -13.31
N ILE A 50 -2.28 5.99 -12.11
CA ILE A 50 -2.37 6.75 -10.87
C ILE A 50 -1.00 7.29 -10.47
N ASP A 51 0.08 6.53 -10.67
CA ASP A 51 1.45 6.95 -10.39
C ASP A 51 1.85 8.20 -11.22
N ILE A 52 1.39 8.30 -12.47
CA ILE A 52 1.56 9.53 -13.27
C ILE A 52 0.87 10.73 -12.59
N LYS A 53 -0.36 10.53 -12.09
CA LYS A 53 -1.09 11.60 -11.36
C LYS A 53 -0.40 11.94 -10.05
N SER A 54 0.11 10.95 -9.33
CA SER A 54 0.91 11.16 -8.12
C SER A 54 2.15 12.00 -8.41
N GLN A 55 2.90 11.66 -9.47
CA GLN A 55 4.05 12.45 -9.89
C GLN A 55 3.67 13.89 -10.28
N GLN A 56 2.49 14.10 -10.88
CA GLN A 56 1.99 15.46 -11.14
C GLN A 56 1.76 16.26 -9.86
N GLN A 57 1.23 15.61 -8.79
CA GLN A 57 1.03 16.27 -7.50
C GLN A 57 2.38 16.55 -6.81
N THR A 58 3.32 15.60 -6.84
CA THR A 58 4.68 15.80 -6.35
C THR A 58 5.35 17.00 -7.06
N ASN A 59 5.17 17.13 -8.37
CA ASN A 59 5.67 18.29 -9.12
C ASN A 59 5.01 19.60 -8.67
N ARG A 60 3.74 19.59 -8.25
CA ARG A 60 3.05 20.77 -7.67
C ARG A 60 3.59 21.09 -6.28
N GLU A 61 3.88 20.07 -5.47
CA GLU A 61 4.49 20.22 -4.15
C GLU A 61 5.88 20.86 -4.26
N ILE A 62 6.73 20.37 -5.18
CA ILE A 62 8.03 21.00 -5.47
C ILE A 62 7.85 22.46 -5.88
N THR A 63 6.82 22.76 -6.66
CA THR A 63 6.53 24.15 -7.06
C THR A 63 6.07 24.99 -5.87
N ALA A 64 5.27 24.41 -4.97
CA ALA A 64 4.76 25.10 -3.79
C ALA A 64 5.88 25.57 -2.85
N ASN A 65 7.00 24.84 -2.79
CA ASN A 65 8.15 25.25 -2.00
C ASN A 65 8.78 26.58 -2.48
N ALA A 66 8.53 26.98 -3.72
CA ALA A 66 9.00 28.26 -4.26
C ALA A 66 8.07 29.43 -3.89
N TYR A 67 6.88 29.18 -3.35
CA TYR A 67 5.96 30.23 -2.90
C TYR A 67 6.18 30.60 -1.43
N PRO A 68 5.69 31.80 -0.98
CA PRO A 68 5.72 32.17 0.43
C PRO A 68 5.04 31.13 1.31
N GLN A 69 5.69 30.72 2.39
CA GLN A 69 5.18 29.79 3.38
C GLN A 69 4.72 30.57 4.61
N ILE A 70 3.50 30.31 5.07
CA ILE A 70 2.95 30.89 6.28
C ILE A 70 2.75 29.74 7.28
N SER A 71 3.38 29.85 8.44
CA SER A 71 3.23 28.92 9.55
C SER A 71 2.78 29.63 10.82
N GLY A 72 1.89 29.01 11.57
CA GLY A 72 1.44 29.50 12.85
C GLY A 72 1.73 28.48 13.95
N SER A 73 2.22 28.92 15.10
CA SER A 73 2.38 28.08 16.26
C SER A 73 1.68 28.66 17.48
N LEU A 74 1.12 27.77 18.28
CA LEU A 74 0.53 28.07 19.59
C LEU A 74 1.21 27.15 20.59
N GLY A 75 1.71 27.73 21.67
CA GLY A 75 2.31 27.00 22.78
C GLY A 75 1.72 27.44 24.10
N ALA A 76 1.50 26.50 25.00
CA ALA A 76 1.17 26.76 26.40
C ALA A 76 2.04 25.87 27.29
N THR A 77 2.75 26.47 28.23
CA THR A 77 3.61 25.73 29.16
C THR A 77 3.18 26.04 30.60
N HIS A 78 3.04 24.98 31.36
CA HIS A 78 2.82 25.08 32.82
C HIS A 78 4.06 24.55 33.53
N TYR A 79 4.63 25.39 34.40
CA TYR A 79 5.72 25.01 35.27
C TYR A 79 5.11 24.52 36.59
N PHE A 80 5.30 23.28 36.94
CA PHE A 80 4.90 22.74 38.25
C PHE A 80 5.76 23.32 39.38
N ASP A 81 7.00 23.70 39.07
CA ASP A 81 7.91 24.40 39.92
C ASP A 81 8.65 25.48 39.15
N ILE A 82 8.64 26.71 39.67
CA ILE A 82 9.28 27.84 38.99
C ILE A 82 10.78 27.77 39.29
N PRO A 83 11.64 27.79 38.25
CA PRO A 83 13.08 27.72 38.45
C PRO A 83 13.60 28.86 39.36
N VAL A 84 14.39 28.52 40.35
CA VAL A 84 15.07 29.45 41.16
C VAL A 84 16.33 29.96 40.48
N GLN A 85 16.43 31.26 40.28
CA GLN A 85 17.63 31.89 39.74
C GLN A 85 18.46 32.49 40.86
N THR A 86 19.75 32.26 40.82
CA THR A 86 20.70 32.89 41.75
C THR A 86 21.30 34.13 41.13
N LEU A 87 21.09 35.27 41.78
CA LEU A 87 21.63 36.57 41.35
C LEU A 87 22.65 37.04 42.36
N PRO A 88 23.67 37.78 41.96
CA PRO A 88 24.50 38.52 42.92
C PRO A 88 23.60 39.37 43.81
N ASN A 89 23.86 39.35 45.14
CA ASN A 89 23.06 40.15 46.05
C ASN A 89 23.41 41.64 45.91
N PHE A 90 22.63 42.36 45.13
CA PHE A 90 22.78 43.81 44.91
C PHE A 90 21.94 44.64 45.85
N ILE A 91 21.00 44.04 46.58
CA ILE A 91 20.12 44.73 47.50
C ILE A 91 20.86 45.09 48.81
N SER A 92 21.55 44.12 49.37
CA SER A 92 22.26 44.36 50.65
C SER A 92 23.36 45.41 50.53
N PRO A 93 24.23 45.40 49.50
CA PRO A 93 25.20 46.48 49.32
C PRO A 93 24.56 47.86 49.25
N ALA A 94 23.50 48.00 48.41
CA ALA A 94 22.79 49.26 48.26
C ALA A 94 22.15 49.71 49.58
N THR A 95 21.57 48.81 50.36
CA THR A 95 20.98 49.14 51.65
C THR A 95 22.03 49.56 52.68
N TYR A 96 23.13 48.81 52.76
CA TYR A 96 24.25 49.19 53.63
C TYR A 96 24.84 50.51 53.25
N GLN A 97 25.00 50.80 51.94
CA GLN A 97 25.56 52.09 51.51
C GLN A 97 24.69 53.26 52.01
N VAL A 98 23.35 53.15 51.82
CA VAL A 98 22.43 54.19 52.30
C VAL A 98 22.54 54.37 53.86
N LEU A 99 22.55 53.26 54.60
CA LEU A 99 22.65 53.32 56.07
C LEU A 99 23.96 53.94 56.54
N VAL A 100 25.07 53.73 55.86
CA VAL A 100 26.36 54.30 56.16
C VAL A 100 26.36 55.77 55.79
N ASP A 101 25.87 56.14 54.57
CA ASP A 101 25.87 57.53 54.09
C ASP A 101 24.95 58.43 54.99
N GLU A 102 23.84 57.93 55.48
CA GLU A 102 22.90 58.60 56.37
C GLU A 102 23.34 58.59 57.84
N GLY A 103 24.47 57.93 58.15
CA GLY A 103 25.00 57.85 59.49
C GLY A 103 24.10 57.13 60.52
N VAL A 104 23.28 56.19 60.03
CA VAL A 104 22.33 55.41 60.88
C VAL A 104 23.13 54.58 61.88
N LYS A 105 22.69 54.62 63.18
CA LYS A 105 23.29 53.83 64.27
C LYS A 105 22.56 52.52 64.48
N ASN A 106 23.31 51.46 64.82
CA ASN A 106 22.74 50.18 65.19
C ASN A 106 22.01 50.23 66.55
N GLY A 107 21.27 49.18 66.96
CA GLY A 107 20.50 49.12 68.22
C GLY A 107 21.32 49.28 69.47
N SER A 108 22.66 49.19 69.42
CA SER A 108 23.60 49.44 70.50
C SER A 108 24.26 50.82 70.41
N GLY A 109 23.82 51.70 69.55
CA GLY A 109 24.35 53.05 69.36
C GLY A 109 25.64 53.18 68.57
N GLY A 110 26.19 52.07 68.06
CA GLY A 110 27.39 52.04 67.19
C GLY A 110 27.08 52.38 65.76
N THR A 111 28.10 52.92 65.00
CA THR A 111 27.98 53.24 63.60
C THR A 111 27.85 51.94 62.78
N ILE A 112 26.92 51.90 61.86
CA ILE A 112 26.83 50.82 60.87
C ILE A 112 27.98 50.99 59.84
N THR A 113 28.71 49.91 59.60
CA THR A 113 29.81 49.88 58.63
C THR A 113 29.56 48.80 57.60
N MET A 114 30.09 49.00 56.36
CA MET A 114 30.08 47.94 55.35
C MET A 114 30.77 46.68 55.81
N PRO A 115 30.21 45.50 55.64
CA PRO A 115 30.90 44.25 55.96
C PRO A 115 32.24 44.16 55.21
N ASN A 116 33.25 43.63 55.91
CA ASN A 116 34.60 43.49 55.37
C ASN A 116 34.59 42.52 54.21
N GLY A 117 35.12 42.97 53.04
CA GLY A 117 35.25 42.20 51.82
C GLY A 117 34.15 42.44 50.80
N GLY A 118 33.02 43.09 51.07
CA GLY A 118 31.99 43.46 50.12
C GLY A 118 31.26 42.30 49.48
N ASP A 119 31.46 41.06 49.99
CA ASP A 119 30.74 39.89 49.49
C ASP A 119 29.45 39.68 50.32
N PHE A 120 28.34 39.98 49.69
CA PHE A 120 27.02 39.84 50.25
C PHE A 120 26.32 38.51 49.81
N GLY A 121 27.10 37.63 49.17
CA GLY A 121 26.62 36.35 48.68
C GLY A 121 25.63 36.48 47.50
N VAL A 122 24.82 35.47 47.34
CA VAL A 122 23.84 35.40 46.24
C VAL A 122 22.41 35.46 46.78
N LEU A 123 21.54 36.12 46.03
CA LEU A 123 20.10 36.15 46.29
C LEU A 123 19.44 35.10 45.42
N ALA A 124 18.78 34.14 46.07
CA ALA A 124 17.94 33.16 45.35
C ALA A 124 16.54 33.74 45.20
N ALA A 125 16.11 33.90 43.95
CA ALA A 125 14.79 34.43 43.67
C ALA A 125 14.11 33.62 42.56
N GLN A 126 12.81 33.42 42.71
CA GLN A 126 11.97 32.81 41.70
C GLN A 126 11.36 33.91 40.84
N PHE A 127 11.77 33.96 39.55
CA PHE A 127 11.22 34.88 38.59
C PHE A 127 10.48 34.09 37.49
N GLY A 128 9.19 34.32 37.36
CA GLY A 128 8.40 33.67 36.31
C GLY A 128 6.92 33.59 36.66
N SER A 129 6.17 33.17 35.66
CA SER A 129 4.76 32.82 35.79
C SER A 129 4.62 31.29 35.74
N PRO A 130 3.75 30.68 36.58
CA PRO A 130 3.44 29.25 36.45
C PRO A 130 2.89 28.89 35.07
N TRP A 131 2.25 29.84 34.40
CA TRP A 131 1.69 29.67 33.08
C TRP A 131 2.33 30.64 32.08
N THR A 132 2.80 30.11 30.94
CA THR A 132 3.20 30.94 29.82
C THR A 132 2.44 30.48 28.60
N ALA A 133 1.94 31.41 27.78
CA ALA A 133 1.33 31.14 26.52
C ALA A 133 2.01 32.00 25.44
N ASN A 134 2.29 31.41 24.32
CA ASN A 134 2.85 32.09 23.18
C ASN A 134 2.10 31.74 21.92
N ALA A 135 1.96 32.72 21.04
CA ALA A 135 1.44 32.57 19.69
C ALA A 135 2.41 33.23 18.73
N SER A 136 2.76 32.53 17.66
CA SER A 136 3.58 33.12 16.59
C SER A 136 2.95 32.89 15.22
N LEU A 137 3.18 33.81 14.32
CA LEU A 137 2.87 33.70 12.91
C LEU A 137 4.14 34.06 12.14
N ASP A 138 4.66 33.08 11.39
CA ASP A 138 5.90 33.20 10.67
C ASP A 138 5.62 33.17 9.17
N LEU A 139 6.15 34.14 8.44
CA LEU A 139 6.16 34.20 6.98
C LEU A 139 7.58 34.00 6.49
N SER A 140 7.80 32.94 5.73
CA SER A 140 9.11 32.66 5.11
C SER A 140 8.99 32.57 3.60
N GLN A 141 9.98 33.11 2.89
CA GLN A 141 10.06 33.09 1.44
C GLN A 141 11.49 32.77 1.01
N ILE A 142 11.63 31.76 0.18
CA ILE A 142 12.91 31.46 -0.47
C ILE A 142 13.15 32.52 -1.54
N LEU A 143 14.22 33.33 -1.39
CA LEU A 143 14.61 34.31 -2.38
C LEU A 143 15.57 33.72 -3.43
N PHE A 144 16.46 32.83 -2.99
CA PHE A 144 17.39 32.12 -3.85
C PHE A 144 17.78 30.78 -3.24
N ASP A 145 17.61 29.73 -4.02
CA ASP A 145 18.09 28.39 -3.70
C ASP A 145 18.33 27.59 -4.98
N GLY A 146 19.60 27.21 -5.23
CA GLY A 146 20.01 26.48 -6.42
C GLY A 146 19.32 25.10 -6.52
N GLN A 147 19.01 24.44 -5.39
CA GLN A 147 18.33 23.15 -5.37
C GLN A 147 16.89 23.30 -5.87
N VAL A 148 16.19 24.34 -5.47
CA VAL A 148 14.83 24.63 -5.94
C VAL A 148 14.81 24.83 -7.46
N PHE A 149 15.75 25.57 -8.03
CA PHE A 149 15.83 25.79 -9.48
C PHE A 149 16.07 24.49 -10.24
N VAL A 150 17.01 23.66 -9.79
CA VAL A 150 17.29 22.35 -10.39
C VAL A 150 16.06 21.43 -10.23
N GLY A 151 15.42 21.41 -9.06
CA GLY A 151 14.19 20.63 -8.82
C GLY A 151 13.05 21.05 -9.75
N LEU A 152 12.89 22.36 -9.99
CA LEU A 152 11.88 22.88 -10.91
C LEU A 152 12.15 22.45 -12.38
N GLN A 153 13.41 22.37 -12.80
CA GLN A 153 13.79 21.88 -14.13
C GLN A 153 13.57 20.36 -14.26
N ALA A 154 13.88 19.61 -13.21
CA ALA A 154 13.76 18.15 -13.20
C ALA A 154 12.31 17.63 -13.27
N ARG A 155 11.30 18.47 -12.98
CA ARG A 155 9.88 18.08 -12.94
C ARG A 155 9.37 17.45 -14.24
N SER A 156 9.78 17.98 -15.39
CA SER A 156 9.36 17.44 -16.70
C SER A 156 9.96 16.05 -16.93
N ALA A 157 11.25 15.88 -16.63
CA ALA A 157 11.93 14.59 -16.76
C ALA A 157 11.32 13.53 -15.83
N ALA A 158 11.00 13.90 -14.58
CA ALA A 158 10.34 13.00 -13.61
C ALA A 158 8.94 12.58 -14.10
N LEU A 159 8.17 13.50 -14.66
CA LEU A 159 6.86 13.18 -15.23
C LEU A 159 6.98 12.28 -16.47
N ASP A 160 7.96 12.52 -17.34
CA ASP A 160 8.18 11.69 -18.52
C ASP A 160 8.68 10.29 -18.14
N LEU A 161 9.49 10.17 -17.09
CA LEU A 161 9.86 8.87 -16.52
C LEU A 161 8.62 8.11 -16.04
N ALA A 162 7.72 8.75 -15.29
CA ALA A 162 6.49 8.12 -14.82
C ALA A 162 5.60 7.65 -16.00
N LYS A 163 5.48 8.45 -17.08
CA LYS A 163 4.76 8.05 -18.30
C LYS A 163 5.41 6.84 -18.96
N LYS A 164 6.74 6.85 -19.12
CA LYS A 164 7.46 5.72 -19.73
C LYS A 164 7.36 4.45 -18.88
N THR A 165 7.38 4.57 -17.57
CA THR A 165 7.16 3.43 -16.66
C THR A 165 5.75 2.85 -16.85
N ALA A 166 4.73 3.70 -17.03
CA ALA A 166 3.37 3.24 -17.31
C ALA A 166 3.27 2.55 -18.68
N GLU A 167 3.94 3.05 -19.72
CA GLU A 167 4.02 2.40 -21.05
C GLU A 167 4.66 1.01 -20.92
N VAL A 168 5.79 0.89 -20.19
CA VAL A 168 6.45 -0.39 -19.93
C VAL A 168 5.50 -1.37 -19.22
N THR A 169 4.77 -0.91 -18.21
CA THR A 169 3.78 -1.72 -17.50
C THR A 169 2.68 -2.22 -18.45
N GLN A 170 2.18 -1.37 -19.34
CA GLN A 170 1.17 -1.76 -20.34
C GLN A 170 1.69 -2.83 -21.29
N GLU A 171 2.93 -2.68 -21.80
CA GLU A 171 3.53 -3.69 -22.69
C GLU A 171 3.83 -5.01 -21.96
N GLN A 172 4.23 -4.97 -20.69
CA GLN A 172 4.40 -6.18 -19.89
C GLN A 172 3.08 -6.92 -19.67
N ILE A 173 2.01 -6.21 -19.35
CA ILE A 173 0.68 -6.80 -19.19
C ILE A 173 0.20 -7.42 -20.50
N LYS A 174 0.38 -6.72 -21.61
CA LYS A 174 0.05 -7.21 -22.95
C LYS A 174 0.81 -8.49 -23.29
N ALA A 175 2.13 -8.52 -23.05
CA ALA A 175 2.95 -9.70 -23.26
C ALA A 175 2.50 -10.89 -22.38
N ASN A 176 2.17 -10.66 -21.12
CA ASN A 176 1.67 -11.67 -20.20
C ASN A 176 0.32 -12.23 -20.66
N ILE A 177 -0.60 -11.37 -21.11
CA ILE A 177 -1.89 -11.81 -21.66
C ILE A 177 -1.67 -12.71 -22.90
N TYR A 178 -0.83 -12.30 -23.83
CA TYR A 178 -0.50 -13.14 -25.00
C TYR A 178 0.05 -14.50 -24.58
N LYS A 179 1.01 -14.50 -23.65
CA LYS A 179 1.63 -15.73 -23.16
C LYS A 179 0.61 -16.70 -22.56
N ILE A 180 -0.21 -16.22 -21.62
CA ILE A 180 -1.22 -17.06 -20.95
C ILE A 180 -2.28 -17.53 -21.95
N TYR A 181 -2.77 -16.64 -22.82
CA TYR A 181 -3.78 -16.97 -23.81
C TYR A 181 -3.32 -18.09 -24.76
N TYR A 182 -2.11 -17.98 -25.31
CA TYR A 182 -1.59 -19.02 -26.20
C TYR A 182 -1.26 -20.32 -25.46
N GLN A 183 -0.81 -20.26 -24.19
CA GLN A 183 -0.67 -21.45 -23.36
C GLN A 183 -2.01 -22.19 -23.20
N LEU A 184 -3.10 -21.46 -22.99
CA LEU A 184 -4.45 -22.05 -22.90
C LEU A 184 -4.89 -22.65 -24.23
N VAL A 185 -4.61 -22.01 -25.35
CA VAL A 185 -4.94 -22.55 -26.69
C VAL A 185 -4.16 -23.83 -26.97
N VAL A 186 -2.86 -23.85 -26.68
CA VAL A 186 -2.02 -25.04 -26.83
C VAL A 186 -2.48 -26.15 -25.90
N GLY A 187 -2.74 -25.85 -24.63
CA GLY A 187 -3.23 -26.84 -23.66
C GLY A 187 -4.56 -27.47 -24.07
N LYS A 188 -5.50 -26.71 -24.65
CA LYS A 188 -6.75 -27.26 -25.21
C LYS A 188 -6.47 -28.24 -26.36
N LYS A 189 -5.49 -27.93 -27.23
CA LYS A 189 -5.12 -28.86 -28.32
C LYS A 189 -4.43 -30.11 -27.81
N GLN A 190 -3.57 -30.00 -26.79
CA GLN A 190 -2.96 -31.14 -26.11
C GLN A 190 -4.02 -32.03 -25.48
N LEU A 191 -5.04 -31.45 -24.81
CA LEU A 191 -6.15 -32.19 -24.22
C LEU A 191 -6.88 -33.03 -25.29
N THR A 192 -7.20 -32.42 -26.46
CA THR A 192 -7.82 -33.13 -27.57
C THR A 192 -6.96 -34.32 -28.07
N SER A 193 -5.63 -34.13 -28.12
CA SER A 193 -4.71 -35.18 -28.56
C SER A 193 -4.60 -36.30 -27.54
N ILE A 194 -4.61 -35.99 -26.25
CA ILE A 194 -4.61 -37.00 -25.18
C ILE A 194 -5.92 -37.77 -25.15
N ASP A 195 -7.06 -37.12 -25.33
CA ASP A 195 -8.36 -37.79 -25.40
C ASP A 195 -8.37 -38.82 -26.53
N ALA A 196 -7.90 -38.46 -27.72
CA ALA A 196 -7.80 -39.40 -28.84
C ALA A 196 -6.83 -40.57 -28.56
N ASN A 197 -5.76 -40.34 -27.80
CA ASN A 197 -4.85 -41.41 -27.35
C ASN A 197 -5.50 -42.32 -26.30
N ILE A 198 -6.23 -41.77 -25.34
CA ILE A 198 -6.98 -42.52 -24.33
C ILE A 198 -7.98 -43.45 -25.02
N ASP A 199 -8.74 -42.94 -26.00
CA ASP A 199 -9.71 -43.74 -26.75
C ASP A 199 -9.03 -44.90 -27.52
N ARG A 200 -7.87 -44.63 -28.14
CA ARG A 200 -7.07 -45.66 -28.83
C ARG A 200 -6.53 -46.72 -27.87
N PHE A 201 -5.96 -46.31 -26.72
CA PHE A 201 -5.45 -47.24 -25.72
C PHE A 201 -6.53 -47.97 -24.99
N THR A 202 -7.72 -47.40 -24.84
CA THR A 202 -8.89 -48.10 -24.30
C THR A 202 -9.31 -49.25 -25.21
N LYS A 203 -9.36 -49.02 -26.51
CA LYS A 203 -9.64 -50.11 -27.50
C LYS A 203 -8.54 -51.16 -27.49
N LEU A 204 -7.27 -50.73 -27.52
CA LEU A 204 -6.12 -51.64 -27.48
C LEU A 204 -6.14 -52.50 -26.20
N LEU A 205 -6.49 -51.95 -25.05
CA LEU A 205 -6.64 -52.70 -23.80
C LEU A 205 -7.73 -53.74 -23.90
N HIS A 206 -8.86 -53.38 -24.48
CA HIS A 206 -9.97 -54.30 -24.73
C HIS A 206 -9.52 -55.48 -25.61
N ASP A 207 -8.91 -55.18 -26.76
CA ASP A 207 -8.44 -56.19 -27.71
C ASP A 207 -7.36 -57.11 -27.10
N THR A 208 -6.37 -56.52 -26.37
CA THR A 208 -5.32 -57.29 -25.72
C THR A 208 -5.91 -58.21 -24.61
N LYS A 209 -6.92 -57.75 -23.87
CA LYS A 209 -7.64 -58.62 -22.88
C LYS A 209 -8.37 -59.80 -23.54
N GLU A 210 -8.99 -59.59 -24.70
CA GLU A 210 -9.67 -60.70 -25.42
C GLU A 210 -8.62 -61.67 -26.00
N ILE A 211 -7.49 -61.22 -26.53
CA ILE A 211 -6.38 -62.05 -27.01
C ILE A 211 -5.78 -62.88 -25.85
N TYR A 212 -5.62 -62.24 -24.65
CA TYR A 212 -5.14 -62.92 -23.45
C TYR A 212 -6.11 -64.03 -22.99
N LYS A 213 -7.42 -63.77 -22.97
CA LYS A 213 -8.45 -64.74 -22.61
C LYS A 213 -8.41 -65.98 -23.49
N ASN A 214 -8.05 -65.79 -24.77
CA ASN A 214 -7.97 -66.89 -25.75
C ASN A 214 -6.55 -67.56 -25.72
N GLY A 215 -5.67 -67.17 -24.83
CA GLY A 215 -4.35 -67.81 -24.64
C GLY A 215 -3.27 -67.35 -25.62
N PHE A 216 -3.49 -66.27 -26.38
CA PHE A 216 -2.55 -65.77 -27.43
C PHE A 216 -1.78 -64.55 -26.99
N ALA A 217 -1.89 -64.08 -25.73
CA ALA A 217 -1.10 -63.01 -25.16
C ALA A 217 -0.75 -63.33 -23.70
N GLU A 218 0.29 -62.66 -23.18
CA GLU A 218 0.67 -62.79 -21.80
C GLU A 218 -0.04 -61.75 -20.91
N LYS A 219 -0.22 -62.06 -19.63
CA LYS A 219 -0.75 -61.13 -18.66
C LYS A 219 0.05 -59.85 -18.60
N LEU A 220 1.37 -59.95 -18.75
CA LEU A 220 2.30 -58.80 -18.80
C LEU A 220 1.92 -57.79 -19.90
N ASP A 221 1.43 -58.24 -21.06
CA ASP A 221 1.05 -57.38 -22.15
C ASP A 221 -0.21 -56.58 -21.82
N VAL A 222 -1.21 -57.20 -21.16
CA VAL A 222 -2.39 -56.51 -20.65
C VAL A 222 -2.03 -55.46 -19.61
N ASP A 223 -1.13 -55.82 -18.67
CA ASP A 223 -0.69 -54.94 -17.59
C ASP A 223 0.09 -53.73 -18.14
N LYS A 224 0.94 -53.87 -19.14
CA LYS A 224 1.66 -52.79 -19.83
C LYS A 224 0.70 -51.80 -20.47
N VAL A 225 -0.32 -52.28 -21.20
CA VAL A 225 -1.34 -51.42 -21.84
C VAL A 225 -2.16 -50.69 -20.78
N GLN A 226 -2.55 -51.40 -19.71
CA GLN A 226 -3.31 -50.81 -18.60
C GLN A 226 -2.51 -49.67 -17.92
N VAL A 227 -1.23 -49.88 -17.62
CA VAL A 227 -0.34 -48.85 -17.02
C VAL A 227 -0.23 -47.65 -17.95
N THR A 228 -0.07 -47.89 -19.26
CA THR A 228 0.02 -46.78 -20.24
C THR A 228 -1.29 -45.97 -20.28
N LEU A 229 -2.45 -46.65 -20.25
CA LEU A 229 -3.73 -45.98 -20.20
C LEU A 229 -3.89 -45.12 -18.92
N ASN A 230 -3.51 -45.67 -17.76
CA ASN A 230 -3.56 -44.95 -16.49
C ASN A 230 -2.66 -43.70 -16.52
N ASN A 231 -1.46 -43.83 -17.10
CA ASN A 231 -0.54 -42.69 -17.27
C ASN A 231 -1.14 -41.59 -18.16
N LEU A 232 -1.81 -41.97 -19.27
CA LEU A 232 -2.49 -41.01 -20.14
C LEU A 232 -3.66 -40.32 -19.41
N GLN A 233 -4.42 -41.03 -18.60
CA GLN A 233 -5.49 -40.46 -17.79
C GLN A 233 -4.94 -39.45 -16.78
N THR A 234 -3.85 -39.79 -16.08
CA THR A 234 -3.19 -38.88 -15.15
C THR A 234 -2.66 -37.62 -15.85
N GLU A 235 -2.06 -37.78 -17.05
CA GLU A 235 -1.58 -36.64 -17.83
C GLU A 235 -2.73 -35.74 -18.30
N LYS A 236 -3.88 -36.33 -18.65
CA LYS A 236 -5.13 -35.58 -18.97
C LYS A 236 -5.56 -34.71 -17.79
N GLU A 237 -5.66 -35.29 -16.58
CA GLU A 237 -6.03 -34.57 -15.36
C GLU A 237 -5.06 -33.40 -15.07
N LYS A 238 -3.76 -33.66 -15.22
CA LYS A 238 -2.74 -32.64 -15.05
C LYS A 238 -2.93 -31.46 -16.02
N ILE A 239 -3.19 -31.73 -17.30
CA ILE A 239 -3.44 -30.67 -18.29
C ILE A 239 -4.75 -29.94 -17.96
N GLN A 240 -5.80 -30.63 -17.52
CA GLN A 240 -7.05 -29.99 -17.12
C GLN A 240 -6.81 -29.00 -15.96
N ASN A 241 -6.10 -29.43 -14.93
CA ASN A 241 -5.74 -28.57 -13.80
C ASN A 241 -4.89 -27.37 -14.21
N GLN A 242 -3.95 -27.56 -15.17
CA GLN A 242 -3.14 -26.47 -15.71
C GLN A 242 -4.00 -25.47 -16.51
N LEU A 243 -4.98 -25.94 -17.27
CA LEU A 243 -5.92 -25.09 -17.98
C LEU A 243 -6.82 -24.28 -17.04
N GLU A 244 -7.30 -24.90 -15.97
CA GLU A 244 -8.09 -24.20 -14.95
C GLU A 244 -7.26 -23.10 -14.24
N ALA A 245 -6.05 -23.46 -13.80
CA ALA A 245 -5.13 -22.50 -13.18
C ALA A 245 -4.76 -21.36 -14.14
N GLY A 246 -4.50 -21.68 -15.42
CA GLY A 246 -4.21 -20.70 -16.45
C GLY A 246 -5.40 -19.76 -16.72
N ASN A 247 -6.62 -20.28 -16.76
CA ASN A 247 -7.84 -19.48 -16.90
C ASN A 247 -8.05 -18.55 -15.71
N ALA A 248 -7.85 -19.05 -14.47
CA ALA A 248 -7.93 -18.24 -13.27
C ALA A 248 -6.87 -17.13 -13.29
N GLY A 249 -5.63 -17.46 -13.67
CA GLY A 249 -4.55 -16.49 -13.81
C GLY A 249 -4.84 -15.41 -14.87
N LEU A 250 -5.42 -15.79 -16.00
CA LEU A 250 -5.83 -14.83 -17.03
C LEU A 250 -6.92 -13.88 -16.52
N LYS A 251 -7.96 -14.42 -15.87
CA LYS A 251 -9.04 -13.63 -15.27
C LYS A 251 -8.51 -12.63 -14.25
N PHE A 252 -7.63 -13.09 -13.37
CA PHE A 252 -6.97 -12.22 -12.39
C PHE A 252 -6.17 -11.11 -13.06
N LEU A 253 -5.38 -11.43 -14.10
CA LEU A 253 -4.55 -10.44 -14.79
C LEU A 253 -5.39 -9.35 -15.48
N ILE A 254 -6.53 -9.71 -16.05
CA ILE A 254 -7.44 -8.77 -16.72
C ILE A 254 -8.50 -8.17 -15.79
N ASN A 255 -8.50 -8.55 -14.52
CA ASN A 255 -9.46 -8.11 -13.48
C ASN A 255 -10.92 -8.47 -13.83
N MET A 256 -11.14 -9.78 -14.05
CA MET A 256 -12.45 -10.34 -14.40
C MET A 256 -12.89 -11.40 -13.36
#